data_4082b36c3a1e08b096704466ba43d60a
#
_entry.id   4082b36c3a1e08b096704466ba43d60a
#
_cell.length_a   1.000
_cell.length_b   1.000
_cell.length_c   1.000
_cell.angle_alpha   90.00
_cell.angle_beta   90.00
_cell.angle_gamma   90.00
#
_symmetry.space_group_name_H-M   'P 1'
#
loop_
_entity.id
_entity.type
_entity.pdbx_description
1 polymer ?
#
loop_
_entity_poly.entity_id
_entity_poly.type
_entity_poly.pdbx_seq_one_letter_code
_entity_poly.pdbx_strand_id
1 'polypeptide(L)'
;MKKNLLLIAFFCISFIANAQQKLTSPDGNLVMTFQVNKEGAPTYDLIYKGKTVIKPSTLGLELKKEDNTRTDFDWVDRRDLTKLDSKTNLYNGFEVKDVKTSTFNETWQPVWGEEKEIHNHYNELAATLYQPMNDRSILIRFRLFNDGLGFRYEFPQQKSLNYFIIKEEHSQFAMAGDHIAYWIPGD
;
A
#
# COMPACT_ATOMS: atom_id res chain seq x y z
N MET A 1 -15.51 -59.75 19.79
CA MET A 1 -15.65 -58.32 20.16
C MET A 1 -14.78 -57.50 19.22
N LYS A 2 -15.37 -56.88 18.20
CA LYS A 2 -14.64 -56.00 17.24
C LYS A 2 -14.74 -54.54 17.74
N LYS A 3 -13.59 -53.96 18.10
CA LYS A 3 -13.50 -52.53 18.48
C LYS A 3 -13.48 -51.68 17.21
N ASN A 4 -14.56 -50.96 16.95
CA ASN A 4 -14.56 -49.93 15.90
C ASN A 4 -13.82 -48.70 16.39
N LEU A 5 -12.66 -48.43 15.81
CA LEU A 5 -11.90 -47.19 16.03
C LEU A 5 -12.46 -46.12 15.11
N LEU A 6 -13.23 -45.21 15.66
CA LEU A 6 -13.79 -44.05 14.94
C LEU A 6 -12.67 -43.01 14.80
N LEU A 7 -12.11 -42.87 13.60
CA LEU A 7 -11.09 -41.87 13.26
C LEU A 7 -11.82 -40.57 12.96
N ILE A 8 -11.87 -39.65 13.90
CA ILE A 8 -12.39 -38.28 13.68
C ILE A 8 -11.28 -37.47 12.99
N ALA A 9 -11.41 -37.26 11.68
CA ALA A 9 -10.57 -36.35 10.92
C ALA A 9 -10.95 -34.91 11.29
N PHE A 10 -10.11 -34.23 12.05
CA PHE A 10 -10.24 -32.83 12.38
C PHE A 10 -9.84 -32.01 11.17
N PHE A 11 -10.83 -31.56 10.37
CA PHE A 11 -10.60 -30.69 9.22
C PHE A 11 -10.36 -29.28 9.76
N CYS A 12 -9.08 -28.88 9.92
CA CYS A 12 -8.71 -27.52 10.23
C CYS A 12 -9.05 -26.62 9.03
N ILE A 13 -10.22 -26.01 9.04
CA ILE A 13 -10.55 -24.91 8.13
C ILE A 13 -9.72 -23.71 8.61
N SER A 14 -8.61 -23.47 7.94
CA SER A 14 -7.84 -22.24 8.12
C SER A 14 -8.68 -21.07 7.58
N PHE A 15 -9.40 -20.40 8.47
CA PHE A 15 -9.94 -19.09 8.17
C PHE A 15 -8.72 -18.17 7.94
N ILE A 16 -8.48 -17.78 6.69
CA ILE A 16 -7.62 -16.65 6.38
C ILE A 16 -8.41 -15.42 6.85
N ALA A 17 -8.31 -15.12 8.14
CA ALA A 17 -8.77 -13.85 8.66
C ALA A 17 -7.90 -12.79 7.98
N ASN A 18 -8.52 -11.86 7.26
CA ASN A 18 -7.86 -10.63 6.82
C ASN A 18 -7.42 -9.90 8.10
N ALA A 19 -6.22 -10.22 8.58
CA ALA A 19 -5.70 -9.68 9.82
C ALA A 19 -5.42 -8.20 9.61
N GLN A 20 -6.15 -7.38 10.33
CA GLN A 20 -5.91 -5.95 10.42
C GLN A 20 -4.51 -5.71 10.99
N GLN A 21 -3.68 -4.98 10.27
CA GLN A 21 -2.30 -4.66 10.64
C GLN A 21 -2.25 -3.26 11.23
N LYS A 22 -1.65 -3.13 12.41
CA LYS A 22 -1.58 -1.88 13.14
C LYS A 22 -0.14 -1.38 13.22
N LEU A 23 0.06 -0.09 12.90
CA LEU A 23 1.32 0.60 13.05
C LEU A 23 1.10 1.82 13.97
N THR A 24 2.01 2.01 14.93
CA THR A 24 1.94 3.11 15.89
C THR A 24 3.15 4.01 15.69
N SER A 25 3.01 5.33 15.83
CA SER A 25 4.14 6.26 15.84
C SER A 25 5.08 5.99 17.02
N PRO A 26 6.35 6.42 16.96
CA PRO A 26 7.29 6.23 18.06
C PRO A 26 6.81 6.76 19.40
N ASP A 27 6.07 7.87 19.43
CA ASP A 27 5.48 8.46 20.63
C ASP A 27 4.11 7.88 21.03
N GLY A 28 3.56 6.97 20.22
CA GLY A 28 2.27 6.30 20.46
C GLY A 28 1.03 7.13 20.17
N ASN A 29 1.15 8.38 19.70
CA ASN A 29 0.03 9.28 19.50
C ASN A 29 -0.72 9.03 18.18
N LEU A 30 0.00 8.65 17.13
CA LEU A 30 -0.60 8.26 15.83
C LEU A 30 -0.71 6.75 15.74
N VAL A 31 -1.83 6.30 15.24
CA VAL A 31 -2.10 4.88 14.98
C VAL A 31 -2.69 4.75 13.59
N MET A 32 -2.00 4.04 12.72
CA MET A 32 -2.48 3.67 11.39
C MET A 32 -2.90 2.21 11.41
N THR A 33 -4.02 1.92 10.74
CA THR A 33 -4.47 0.55 10.52
C THR A 33 -4.47 0.26 9.03
N PHE A 34 -3.89 -0.86 8.64
CA PHE A 34 -3.87 -1.36 7.26
C PHE A 34 -4.61 -2.69 7.16
N GLN A 35 -5.37 -2.86 6.11
CA GLN A 35 -6.02 -4.13 5.77
C GLN A 35 -6.34 -4.20 4.28
N VAL A 36 -6.63 -5.40 3.80
CA VAL A 36 -7.23 -5.63 2.49
C VAL A 36 -8.70 -5.96 2.72
N ASN A 37 -9.61 -5.23 2.07
CA ASN A 37 -11.05 -5.41 2.23
C ASN A 37 -11.55 -6.68 1.49
N LYS A 38 -12.87 -6.94 1.51
CA LYS A 38 -13.47 -8.13 0.91
C LYS A 38 -13.33 -8.19 -0.61
N GLU A 39 -13.22 -7.04 -1.26
CA GLU A 39 -13.00 -6.90 -2.70
C GLU A 39 -11.50 -7.02 -3.07
N GLY A 40 -10.64 -7.22 -2.09
CA GLY A 40 -9.20 -7.25 -2.28
C GLY A 40 -8.58 -5.88 -2.49
N ALA A 41 -9.25 -4.78 -2.10
CA ALA A 41 -8.68 -3.45 -2.15
C ALA A 41 -7.89 -3.16 -0.88
N PRO A 42 -6.62 -2.67 -1.00
CA PRO A 42 -5.86 -2.19 0.14
C PRO A 42 -6.53 -0.96 0.74
N THR A 43 -6.66 -0.93 2.06
CA THR A 43 -7.27 0.18 2.79
C THR A 43 -6.46 0.54 4.01
N TYR A 44 -6.50 1.80 4.39
CA TYR A 44 -5.88 2.31 5.61
C TYR A 44 -6.77 3.33 6.31
N ASP A 45 -6.56 3.53 7.59
CA ASP A 45 -7.10 4.63 8.38
C ASP A 45 -6.03 5.22 9.28
N LEU A 46 -6.29 6.41 9.83
CA LEU A 46 -5.36 7.10 10.72
C LEU A 46 -6.11 7.74 11.90
N ILE A 47 -5.59 7.48 13.09
CA ILE A 47 -6.10 8.00 14.36
C ILE A 47 -4.98 8.78 15.05
N TYR A 48 -5.28 9.98 15.57
CA TYR A 48 -4.38 10.77 16.39
C TYR A 48 -4.98 10.98 17.77
N LYS A 49 -4.29 10.55 18.82
CA LYS A 49 -4.74 10.65 20.22
C LYS A 49 -6.19 10.21 20.44
N GLY A 50 -6.56 9.07 19.81
CA GLY A 50 -7.90 8.49 19.90
C GLY A 50 -8.96 9.15 19.02
N LYS A 51 -8.62 10.18 18.24
CA LYS A 51 -9.54 10.84 17.30
C LYS A 51 -9.21 10.43 15.86
N THR A 52 -10.21 10.04 15.09
CA THR A 52 -10.04 9.74 13.66
C THR A 52 -9.62 10.99 12.90
N VAL A 53 -8.54 10.89 12.12
CA VAL A 53 -8.04 11.92 11.19
C VAL A 53 -8.39 11.53 9.75
N ILE A 54 -8.06 10.30 9.38
CA ILE A 54 -8.41 9.73 8.07
C ILE A 54 -9.33 8.53 8.33
N LYS A 55 -10.53 8.56 7.75
CA LYS A 55 -11.48 7.44 7.75
C LYS A 55 -10.93 6.33 6.83
N PRO A 56 -11.47 5.10 6.88
CA PRO A 56 -11.05 4.03 5.97
C PRO A 56 -11.00 4.53 4.52
N SER A 57 -9.82 4.50 3.94
CA SER A 57 -9.46 5.05 2.64
C SER A 57 -8.79 4.00 1.79
N THR A 58 -9.14 3.92 0.52
CA THR A 58 -8.58 2.93 -0.42
C THR A 58 -7.26 3.40 -1.01
N LEU A 59 -6.42 2.44 -1.40
CA LEU A 59 -5.18 2.63 -2.13
C LEU A 59 -5.20 1.79 -3.41
N GLY A 60 -4.53 2.26 -4.44
CA GLY A 60 -4.39 1.50 -5.68
C GLY A 60 -4.10 2.37 -6.89
N LEU A 61 -3.87 1.70 -8.00
CA LEU A 61 -3.49 2.32 -9.26
C LEU A 61 -4.32 1.71 -10.40
N GLU A 62 -4.68 2.52 -11.38
CA GLU A 62 -5.15 2.06 -12.66
C GLU A 62 -4.02 2.17 -13.69
N LEU A 63 -3.77 1.09 -14.40
CA LEU A 63 -2.78 1.07 -15.47
C LEU A 63 -3.44 1.44 -16.80
N LYS A 64 -2.65 2.01 -17.69
CA LYS A 64 -3.08 2.25 -19.06
C LYS A 64 -3.25 0.90 -19.76
N LYS A 65 -4.42 0.70 -20.39
CA LYS A 65 -4.67 -0.47 -21.24
C LYS A 65 -3.77 -0.40 -22.46
N GLU A 66 -3.28 -1.56 -22.90
CA GLU A 66 -2.68 -1.68 -24.22
C GLU A 66 -3.67 -1.14 -25.26
N ASP A 67 -3.26 -0.11 -25.95
CA ASP A 67 -4.05 0.51 -27.00
C ASP A 67 -3.20 0.51 -28.28
N ASN A 68 -3.67 -0.24 -29.28
CA ASN A 68 -3.07 -0.24 -30.60
C ASN A 68 -3.42 1.05 -31.40
N THR A 69 -4.22 1.94 -30.81
CA THR A 69 -4.54 3.22 -31.41
C THR A 69 -3.36 4.19 -31.24
N ARG A 70 -3.15 4.98 -32.26
CA ARG A 70 -2.12 6.02 -32.34
C ARG A 70 -2.26 7.00 -31.15
N THR A 71 -1.27 7.04 -30.28
CA THR A 71 -1.16 8.15 -29.33
C THR A 71 -0.53 9.34 -30.03
N ASP A 72 -1.10 10.53 -29.87
CA ASP A 72 -0.59 11.79 -30.46
C ASP A 72 0.71 12.28 -29.77
N PHE A 73 1.30 11.45 -28.93
CA PHE A 73 2.56 11.72 -28.26
C PHE A 73 3.73 11.17 -29.06
N ASP A 74 4.33 12.00 -29.91
CA ASP A 74 5.49 11.63 -30.76
C ASP A 74 6.75 11.20 -30.00
N TRP A 75 6.81 11.45 -28.69
CA TRP A 75 7.96 11.13 -27.85
C TRP A 75 7.87 9.75 -27.16
N VAL A 76 6.72 9.09 -27.19
CA VAL A 76 6.59 7.72 -26.66
C VAL A 76 6.96 6.72 -27.75
N ASP A 77 7.99 5.91 -27.50
CA ASP A 77 8.35 4.83 -28.42
C ASP A 77 7.17 3.85 -28.55
N ARG A 78 6.56 3.81 -29.73
CA ARG A 78 5.40 2.95 -30.03
C ARG A 78 5.65 1.47 -29.75
N ARG A 79 6.91 1.03 -29.85
CA ARG A 79 7.30 -0.35 -29.52
C ARG A 79 7.05 -0.67 -28.05
N ASP A 80 7.04 0.33 -27.19
CA ASP A 80 6.81 0.15 -25.78
C ASP A 80 5.32 0.03 -25.42
N LEU A 81 4.43 0.65 -26.20
CA LEU A 81 2.98 0.56 -25.98
C LEU A 81 2.43 -0.85 -26.27
N THR A 82 3.05 -1.60 -27.16
CA THR A 82 2.66 -2.99 -27.46
C THR A 82 2.98 -3.97 -26.33
N LYS A 83 3.79 -3.53 -25.36
CA LYS A 83 4.15 -4.32 -24.19
C LYS A 83 3.23 -4.08 -22.99
N LEU A 84 2.29 -3.13 -23.10
CA LEU A 84 1.35 -2.85 -22.02
C LEU A 84 0.40 -4.03 -21.85
N ASP A 85 0.16 -4.40 -20.60
CA ASP A 85 -0.79 -5.45 -20.28
C ASP A 85 -2.24 -4.94 -20.48
N SER A 86 -3.11 -5.81 -20.97
CA SER A 86 -4.55 -5.54 -21.06
C SER A 86 -5.23 -5.46 -19.69
N LYS A 87 -4.56 -5.95 -18.65
CA LYS A 87 -5.05 -5.98 -17.28
C LYS A 87 -4.67 -4.68 -16.58
N THR A 88 -5.60 -3.75 -16.50
CA THR A 88 -5.37 -2.39 -16.00
C THR A 88 -5.47 -2.24 -14.48
N ASN A 89 -6.07 -3.22 -13.81
CA ASN A 89 -6.43 -3.14 -12.40
C ASN A 89 -5.25 -3.44 -11.46
N LEU A 90 -4.80 -2.44 -10.70
CA LEU A 90 -3.92 -2.56 -9.54
C LEU A 90 -4.53 -1.89 -8.30
N TYR A 91 -5.85 -1.96 -8.11
CA TYR A 91 -6.57 -1.34 -6.98
C TYR A 91 -7.46 -2.31 -6.20
N ASN A 92 -7.70 -3.53 -6.69
CA ASN A 92 -8.45 -4.57 -5.98
C ASN A 92 -7.99 -5.98 -6.35
N GLY A 93 -8.64 -7.03 -5.79
CA GLY A 93 -8.31 -8.42 -6.06
C GLY A 93 -6.98 -8.86 -5.42
N PHE A 94 -6.48 -8.12 -4.45
CA PHE A 94 -5.26 -8.45 -3.72
C PHE A 94 -5.53 -9.34 -2.50
N GLU A 95 -4.54 -10.16 -2.20
CA GLU A 95 -4.37 -10.89 -0.95
C GLU A 95 -3.09 -10.41 -0.27
N VAL A 96 -3.08 -10.38 1.06
CA VAL A 96 -1.86 -10.08 1.82
C VAL A 96 -0.96 -11.30 1.79
N LYS A 97 0.23 -11.16 1.20
CA LYS A 97 1.23 -12.22 1.12
C LYS A 97 2.20 -12.21 2.29
N ASP A 98 2.62 -11.01 2.70
CA ASP A 98 3.57 -10.81 3.79
C ASP A 98 3.42 -9.40 4.37
N VAL A 99 3.66 -9.25 5.66
CA VAL A 99 3.73 -7.95 6.33
C VAL A 99 4.94 -7.93 7.25
N LYS A 100 5.79 -6.91 7.07
CA LYS A 100 6.96 -6.67 7.91
C LYS A 100 6.86 -5.32 8.58
N THR A 101 7.26 -5.27 9.84
CA THR A 101 7.38 -4.03 10.59
C THR A 101 8.82 -3.81 11.03
N SER A 102 9.24 -2.55 11.08
CA SER A 102 10.56 -2.15 11.56
C SER A 102 10.50 -0.77 12.20
N THR A 103 11.54 -0.42 12.96
CA THR A 103 11.74 0.91 13.52
C THR A 103 13.05 1.46 12.98
N PHE A 104 13.07 2.74 12.63
CA PHE A 104 14.25 3.47 12.23
C PHE A 104 14.44 4.68 13.12
N ASN A 105 15.67 4.90 13.58
CA ASN A 105 16.02 6.03 14.45
C ASN A 105 17.45 6.47 14.16
N GLU A 106 17.60 7.65 13.59
CA GLU A 106 18.88 8.22 13.21
C GLU A 106 18.88 9.73 13.46
N THR A 107 20.00 10.27 13.90
CA THR A 107 20.23 11.70 13.94
C THR A 107 21.44 12.03 13.09
N TRP A 108 21.31 13.00 12.20
CA TRP A 108 22.39 13.45 11.34
C TRP A 108 22.42 14.98 11.25
N GLN A 109 23.59 15.52 10.87
CA GLN A 109 23.78 16.94 10.71
C GLN A 109 23.88 17.28 9.22
N PRO A 110 22.99 18.15 8.71
CA PRO A 110 23.08 18.62 7.34
C PRO A 110 24.32 19.51 7.16
N VAL A 111 24.89 19.53 5.94
CA VAL A 111 26.02 20.40 5.61
C VAL A 111 25.64 21.87 5.70
N TRP A 112 24.38 22.18 5.38
CA TRP A 112 23.75 23.50 5.48
C TRP A 112 22.24 23.33 5.66
N GLY A 113 21.55 24.33 6.20
CA GLY A 113 20.11 24.29 6.44
C GLY A 113 19.73 25.12 7.67
N GLU A 114 18.47 25.22 7.94
CA GLU A 114 17.93 25.94 9.10
C GLU A 114 18.12 25.14 10.39
N GLU A 115 18.06 23.82 10.30
CA GLU A 115 18.20 22.92 11.43
C GLU A 115 19.64 22.40 11.55
N LYS A 116 20.18 22.47 12.76
CA LYS A 116 21.53 21.96 13.07
C LYS A 116 21.60 20.43 13.08
N GLU A 117 20.52 19.80 13.51
CA GLU A 117 20.39 18.35 13.60
C GLU A 117 19.01 17.92 13.09
N ILE A 118 18.97 16.87 12.30
CA ILE A 118 17.74 16.26 11.83
C ILE A 118 17.60 14.91 12.49
N HIS A 119 16.51 14.74 13.24
CA HIS A 119 16.16 13.49 13.90
C HIS A 119 15.11 12.75 13.05
N ASN A 120 15.55 11.69 12.36
CA ASN A 120 14.69 10.86 11.53
C ASN A 120 14.28 9.59 12.31
N HIS A 121 13.08 9.63 12.88
CA HIS A 121 12.57 8.55 13.72
C HIS A 121 11.16 8.17 13.31
N TYR A 122 10.97 6.93 12.87
CA TYR A 122 9.67 6.40 12.42
C TYR A 122 9.53 4.90 12.69
N ASN A 123 8.31 4.43 12.75
CA ASN A 123 7.97 3.03 12.60
C ASN A 123 7.48 2.77 11.18
N GLU A 124 7.84 1.62 10.63
CA GLU A 124 7.54 1.25 9.25
C GLU A 124 6.72 -0.04 9.19
N LEU A 125 5.75 -0.09 8.27
CA LEU A 125 5.03 -1.29 7.86
C LEU A 125 5.17 -1.47 6.35
N ALA A 126 5.65 -2.63 5.93
CA ALA A 126 5.78 -3.00 4.53
C ALA A 126 4.85 -4.19 4.24
N ALA A 127 3.78 -3.95 3.51
CA ALA A 127 2.80 -4.95 3.12
C ALA A 127 3.04 -5.41 1.68
N THR A 128 3.40 -6.68 1.50
CA THR A 128 3.48 -7.32 0.19
C THR A 128 2.11 -7.87 -0.17
N LEU A 129 1.55 -7.39 -1.25
CA LEU A 129 0.26 -7.76 -1.77
C LEU A 129 0.43 -8.58 -3.05
N TYR A 130 -0.38 -9.59 -3.22
CA TYR A 130 -0.40 -10.45 -4.39
C TYR A 130 -1.79 -10.48 -5.00
N GLN A 131 -1.87 -10.35 -6.31
CA GLN A 131 -3.10 -10.40 -7.09
C GLN A 131 -3.14 -11.73 -7.89
N PRO A 132 -3.81 -12.78 -7.37
CA PRO A 132 -3.73 -14.13 -7.96
C PRO A 132 -4.20 -14.18 -9.41
N MET A 133 -5.27 -13.46 -9.72
CA MET A 133 -5.87 -13.47 -11.09
C MET A 133 -4.90 -12.96 -12.15
N ASN A 134 -3.98 -12.08 -11.80
CA ASN A 134 -3.07 -11.41 -12.71
C ASN A 134 -1.60 -11.82 -12.50
N ASP A 135 -1.33 -12.68 -11.50
CA ASP A 135 0.02 -13.08 -11.09
C ASP A 135 0.94 -11.88 -10.85
N ARG A 136 0.45 -10.90 -10.10
CA ARG A 136 1.16 -9.65 -9.84
C ARG A 136 1.36 -9.41 -8.36
N SER A 137 2.49 -8.84 -8.01
CA SER A 137 2.78 -8.38 -6.64
C SER A 137 3.11 -6.91 -6.64
N ILE A 138 2.63 -6.22 -5.63
CA ILE A 138 3.07 -4.86 -5.26
C ILE A 138 3.41 -4.84 -3.78
N LEU A 139 4.21 -3.88 -3.37
CA LEU A 139 4.48 -3.62 -1.97
C LEU A 139 4.02 -2.19 -1.65
N ILE A 140 3.27 -2.03 -0.57
CA ILE A 140 2.91 -0.73 -0.02
C ILE A 140 3.69 -0.56 1.27
N ARG A 141 4.48 0.51 1.33
CA ARG A 141 5.31 0.84 2.50
C ARG A 141 4.77 2.08 3.16
N PHE A 142 4.45 1.96 4.43
CA PHE A 142 4.01 3.05 5.29
C PHE A 142 5.11 3.42 6.27
N ARG A 143 5.33 4.70 6.50
CA ARG A 143 6.17 5.24 7.57
C ARG A 143 5.35 6.16 8.43
N LEU A 144 5.33 5.87 9.71
CA LEU A 144 4.58 6.64 10.69
C LEU A 144 5.56 7.34 11.64
N PHE A 145 5.60 8.65 11.48
CA PHE A 145 6.36 9.58 12.32
C PHE A 145 5.48 10.09 13.46
N ASN A 146 6.03 10.89 14.39
CA ASN A 146 5.23 11.48 15.46
C ASN A 146 4.27 12.57 14.98
N ASP A 147 4.54 13.15 13.82
CA ASP A 147 3.83 14.27 13.21
C ASP A 147 3.12 13.92 11.90
N GLY A 148 3.27 12.69 11.39
CA GLY A 148 2.65 12.36 10.12
C GLY A 148 2.80 10.92 9.65
N LEU A 149 2.07 10.63 8.57
CA LEU A 149 2.08 9.39 7.84
C LEU A 149 2.53 9.64 6.39
N GLY A 150 3.52 8.89 5.93
CA GLY A 150 3.87 8.79 4.52
C GLY A 150 3.70 7.36 4.01
N PHE A 151 3.37 7.19 2.73
CA PHE A 151 3.38 5.89 2.09
C PHE A 151 3.90 5.97 0.65
N ARG A 152 4.28 4.81 0.11
CA ARG A 152 4.65 4.67 -1.30
C ARG A 152 4.33 3.28 -1.83
N TYR A 153 4.12 3.20 -3.13
CA TYR A 153 4.05 1.95 -3.86
C TYR A 153 5.45 1.54 -4.31
N GLU A 154 5.77 0.26 -4.19
CA GLU A 154 6.98 -0.36 -4.71
C GLU A 154 6.59 -1.51 -5.64
N PHE A 155 7.28 -1.61 -6.77
CA PHE A 155 7.00 -2.61 -7.81
C PHE A 155 8.19 -3.57 -7.89
N PRO A 156 8.13 -4.75 -7.23
CA PRO A 156 9.16 -5.76 -7.35
C PRO A 156 9.31 -6.21 -8.80
N GLN A 157 10.54 -6.48 -9.21
CA GLN A 157 10.79 -7.01 -10.56
C GLN A 157 10.07 -8.35 -10.75
N GLN A 158 9.21 -8.45 -11.76
CA GLN A 158 8.39 -9.62 -12.06
C GLN A 158 7.98 -9.65 -13.54
N LYS A 159 7.65 -10.82 -14.07
CA LYS A 159 7.31 -10.97 -15.49
C LYS A 159 5.98 -10.32 -15.85
N SER A 160 5.00 -10.44 -14.96
CA SER A 160 3.61 -10.00 -15.17
C SER A 160 3.39 -8.50 -14.92
N LEU A 161 4.41 -7.77 -14.47
CA LEU A 161 4.38 -6.33 -14.26
C LEU A 161 5.78 -5.74 -14.49
N ASN A 162 6.32 -5.94 -15.71
CA ASN A 162 7.67 -5.50 -16.05
C ASN A 162 7.69 -4.12 -16.72
N TYR A 163 6.70 -3.85 -17.58
CA TYR A 163 6.52 -2.57 -18.24
C TYR A 163 5.06 -2.15 -18.13
N PHE A 164 4.80 -0.97 -17.62
CA PHE A 164 3.45 -0.45 -17.44
C PHE A 164 3.45 1.08 -17.39
N ILE A 165 2.32 1.68 -17.70
CA ILE A 165 2.07 3.11 -17.54
C ILE A 165 0.94 3.27 -16.54
N ILE A 166 1.13 4.07 -15.52
CA ILE A 166 0.08 4.45 -14.59
C ILE A 166 -0.83 5.46 -15.30
N LYS A 167 -2.10 5.11 -15.40
CA LYS A 167 -3.13 5.98 -15.98
C LYS A 167 -3.70 6.90 -14.91
N GLU A 168 -4.00 6.33 -13.72
CA GLU A 168 -4.63 7.03 -12.63
C GLU A 168 -4.20 6.44 -11.28
N GLU A 169 -4.04 7.30 -10.28
CA GLU A 169 -3.83 6.93 -8.89
C GLU A 169 -5.14 7.06 -8.13
N HIS A 170 -5.56 5.97 -7.47
CA HIS A 170 -6.78 5.88 -6.68
C HIS A 170 -6.52 6.01 -5.17
N SER A 171 -5.42 6.66 -4.77
CA SER A 171 -5.12 6.92 -3.36
C SER A 171 -6.14 7.88 -2.76
N GLN A 172 -6.91 7.40 -1.80
CA GLN A 172 -7.95 8.17 -1.13
C GLN A 172 -7.44 8.72 0.20
N PHE A 173 -7.88 9.93 0.55
CA PHE A 173 -7.68 10.59 1.84
C PHE A 173 -9.05 11.06 2.36
N ALA A 174 -9.83 10.13 2.93
CA ALA A 174 -11.17 10.42 3.44
C ALA A 174 -11.08 11.12 4.81
N MET A 175 -10.90 12.44 4.79
CA MET A 175 -10.74 13.25 6.00
C MET A 175 -11.96 13.14 6.92
N ALA A 176 -11.73 13.13 8.24
CA ALA A 176 -12.79 12.97 9.23
C ALA A 176 -13.62 14.24 9.45
N GLY A 177 -13.13 15.40 9.03
CA GLY A 177 -13.78 16.69 9.18
C GLY A 177 -13.39 17.66 8.07
N ASP A 178 -13.96 18.86 8.13
CA ASP A 178 -13.58 19.98 7.28
C ASP A 178 -12.32 20.65 7.87
N HIS A 179 -11.17 20.27 7.36
CA HIS A 179 -9.86 20.71 7.85
C HIS A 179 -9.29 21.79 6.93
N ILE A 180 -8.52 22.72 7.50
CA ILE A 180 -7.75 23.68 6.72
C ILE A 180 -6.57 22.93 6.09
N ALA A 181 -6.44 23.02 4.78
CA ALA A 181 -5.30 22.50 4.04
C ALA A 181 -4.37 23.64 3.61
N TYR A 182 -3.08 23.46 3.83
CA TYR A 182 -2.03 24.35 3.34
C TYR A 182 -1.32 23.65 2.17
N TRP A 183 -1.25 24.32 1.03
CA TRP A 183 -0.63 23.76 -0.15
C TRP A 183 0.08 24.84 -0.95
N ILE A 184 1.07 24.44 -1.73
CA ILE A 184 1.79 25.32 -2.65
C ILE A 184 1.53 24.78 -4.05
N PRO A 185 1.07 25.62 -5.01
CA PRO A 185 0.96 25.21 -6.40
C PRO A 185 2.36 24.82 -6.91
N GLY A 186 2.45 23.70 -7.61
CA GLY A 186 3.69 23.32 -8.27
C GLY A 186 4.06 24.31 -9.38
N ASP A 187 5.36 24.48 -9.61
CA ASP A 187 5.90 25.28 -10.71
C ASP A 187 5.73 24.56 -12.05
#